data_27a1362f6b64f7b3832bf46c81886dd2
#
_entry.id   27a1362f6b64f7b3832bf46c81886dd2
#
_cell.length_a   1.000
_cell.length_b   1.000
_cell.length_c   1.000
_cell.angle_alpha   90.00
_cell.angle_beta   90.00
_cell.angle_gamma   90.00
#
_symmetry.space_group_name_H-M   'P 1'
#
loop_
_entity.id
_entity.type
_entity.pdbx_description
1 polymer ?
#
loop_
_entity_poly.entity_id
_entity_poly.type
_entity_poly.pdbx_seq_one_letter_code
_entity_poly.pdbx_strand_id
1 'polypeptide(L)'
;MKQEHLALYLISFSLLFLFGCANQNTETKGTPLPFYNSADFTPEWINEEDEQYSQIHTIANFSFQNQSGDVINNESLAGKIYVADFFFTICPSICPKMTSNLEKVQTEFANDESVMLVSHTVMPWVDSVGVLKAYADMHGIENSKWHLLTGNTEKIYQLARQSYFAEKEIGLDK
;
A
#
# COMPACT_ATOMS: atom_id res chain seq x y z
N MET A 1 -14.62 -25.89 67.51
CA MET A 1 -15.70 -25.46 66.57
C MET A 1 -15.54 -24.04 65.99
N LYS A 2 -14.92 -23.06 66.69
CA LYS A 2 -14.74 -21.70 66.14
C LYS A 2 -13.59 -21.52 65.13
N GLN A 3 -12.62 -22.41 65.12
CA GLN A 3 -11.41 -22.31 64.32
C GLN A 3 -11.57 -22.89 62.88
N GLU A 4 -12.44 -23.85 62.70
CA GLU A 4 -12.70 -24.47 61.39
C GLU A 4 -13.53 -23.57 60.44
N HIS A 5 -14.44 -22.75 60.98
CA HIS A 5 -15.21 -21.80 60.20
C HIS A 5 -14.38 -20.63 59.66
N LEU A 6 -13.32 -20.21 60.39
CA LEU A 6 -12.43 -19.13 59.94
C LEU A 6 -11.58 -19.56 58.73
N ALA A 7 -11.15 -20.82 58.70
CA ALA A 7 -10.37 -21.34 57.57
C ALA A 7 -11.22 -21.48 56.30
N LEU A 8 -12.51 -21.87 56.42
CA LEU A 8 -13.43 -21.92 55.29
C LEU A 8 -13.71 -20.55 54.66
N TYR A 9 -13.87 -19.49 55.49
CA TYR A 9 -14.07 -18.13 55.02
C TYR A 9 -12.85 -17.57 54.30
N LEU A 10 -11.64 -17.86 54.76
CA LEU A 10 -10.40 -17.43 54.12
C LEU A 10 -10.17 -18.14 52.75
N ILE A 11 -10.53 -19.40 52.61
CA ILE A 11 -10.44 -20.15 51.33
C ILE A 11 -11.50 -19.65 50.38
N SER A 12 -12.74 -19.35 50.82
CA SER A 12 -13.80 -18.80 49.96
C SER A 12 -13.48 -17.40 49.46
N PHE A 13 -12.79 -16.56 50.28
CA PHE A 13 -12.40 -15.20 49.88
C PHE A 13 -11.23 -15.21 48.88
N SER A 14 -10.33 -16.18 48.96
CA SER A 14 -9.21 -16.38 48.03
C SER A 14 -9.63 -16.83 46.64
N LEU A 15 -10.74 -17.57 46.48
CA LEU A 15 -11.25 -18.03 45.19
C LEU A 15 -11.95 -16.93 44.36
N LEU A 16 -12.38 -15.85 44.99
CA LEU A 16 -13.06 -14.74 44.32
C LEU A 16 -12.11 -13.78 43.58
N PHE A 17 -10.79 -13.88 43.82
CA PHE A 17 -9.79 -13.01 43.17
C PHE A 17 -9.22 -13.58 41.86
N LEU A 18 -9.56 -14.82 41.46
CA LEU A 18 -8.99 -15.46 40.26
C LEU A 18 -9.81 -15.24 38.97
N PHE A 19 -10.91 -14.50 39.02
CA PHE A 19 -11.74 -14.25 37.84
C PHE A 19 -11.59 -12.84 37.23
N GLY A 20 -10.52 -12.13 37.55
CA GLY A 20 -10.31 -10.72 37.21
C GLY A 20 -9.29 -10.42 36.09
N CYS A 21 -8.90 -11.38 35.24
CA CYS A 21 -8.16 -11.10 34.00
C CYS A 21 -8.98 -11.48 32.78
N ALA A 22 -10.11 -10.82 32.58
CA ALA A 22 -10.67 -10.72 31.24
C ALA A 22 -9.69 -9.90 30.43
N ASN A 23 -8.97 -10.57 29.54
CA ASN A 23 -8.13 -9.95 28.53
C ASN A 23 -9.06 -9.14 27.61
N GLN A 24 -9.27 -7.86 27.93
CA GLN A 24 -9.86 -6.92 27.01
C GLN A 24 -8.82 -6.72 25.92
N ASN A 25 -8.88 -7.56 24.87
CA ASN A 25 -8.36 -7.19 23.57
C ASN A 25 -9.15 -5.95 23.14
N THR A 26 -8.73 -4.78 23.59
CA THR A 26 -9.05 -3.53 22.92
C THR A 26 -8.36 -3.63 21.57
N GLU A 27 -9.06 -4.19 20.59
CA GLU A 27 -8.78 -3.84 19.20
C GLU A 27 -8.79 -2.32 19.18
N THR A 28 -7.62 -1.72 19.06
CA THR A 28 -7.49 -0.33 18.69
C THR A 28 -8.09 -0.22 17.30
N LYS A 29 -9.40 0.06 17.27
CA LYS A 29 -10.10 0.39 16.04
C LYS A 29 -9.42 1.65 15.54
N GLY A 30 -8.41 1.48 14.67
CA GLY A 30 -7.68 2.58 14.08
C GLY A 30 -8.67 3.56 13.49
N THR A 31 -8.34 4.84 13.48
CA THR A 31 -9.16 5.83 12.78
C THR A 31 -9.36 5.35 11.35
N PRO A 32 -10.62 5.21 10.87
CA PRO A 32 -10.86 4.74 9.51
C PRO A 32 -10.16 5.65 8.51
N LEU A 33 -9.53 5.05 7.50
CA LEU A 33 -8.90 5.81 6.42
C LEU A 33 -10.00 6.34 5.47
N PRO A 34 -9.82 7.54 4.92
CA PRO A 34 -10.73 8.08 3.92
C PRO A 34 -10.52 7.45 2.55
N PHE A 35 -11.56 7.50 1.73
CA PHE A 35 -11.48 7.28 0.29
C PHE A 35 -11.25 8.60 -0.43
N TYR A 36 -10.69 8.52 -1.64
CA TYR A 36 -10.47 9.66 -2.53
C TYR A 36 -11.10 9.34 -3.89
N ASN A 37 -12.25 9.94 -4.17
CA ASN A 37 -13.06 9.62 -5.34
C ASN A 37 -12.77 10.53 -6.54
N SER A 38 -11.95 11.57 -6.36
CA SER A 38 -11.69 12.58 -7.38
C SER A 38 -10.29 13.18 -7.29
N ALA A 39 -9.86 13.83 -8.38
CA ALA A 39 -8.52 14.41 -8.53
C ALA A 39 -8.24 15.65 -7.66
N ASP A 40 -9.21 16.14 -6.93
CA ASP A 40 -9.03 17.24 -5.95
C ASP A 40 -8.58 16.69 -4.58
N PHE A 41 -8.52 15.36 -4.43
CA PHE A 41 -8.12 14.68 -3.20
C PHE A 41 -8.91 15.10 -1.97
N THR A 42 -10.20 15.41 -2.13
CA THR A 42 -11.10 15.63 -1.00
C THR A 42 -11.32 14.29 -0.29
N PRO A 43 -10.98 14.17 1.02
CA PRO A 43 -11.15 12.92 1.74
C PRO A 43 -12.63 12.65 2.06
N GLU A 44 -13.10 11.44 1.81
CA GLU A 44 -14.46 10.98 2.07
C GLU A 44 -14.43 9.75 2.97
N TRP A 45 -15.19 9.75 4.08
CA TRP A 45 -15.34 8.61 4.98
C TRP A 45 -16.66 7.92 4.68
N ILE A 46 -16.61 6.80 3.98
CA ILE A 46 -17.76 6.02 3.50
C ILE A 46 -17.72 4.67 4.21
N ASN A 47 -18.84 4.25 4.80
CA ASN A 47 -18.94 2.94 5.45
C ASN A 47 -19.39 1.88 4.44
N GLU A 48 -19.09 0.61 4.71
CA GLU A 48 -19.48 -0.53 3.85
C GLU A 48 -20.99 -0.66 3.66
N GLU A 49 -21.77 -0.12 4.61
CA GLU A 49 -23.25 -0.13 4.61
C GLU A 49 -23.85 1.01 3.79
N ASP A 50 -23.06 1.98 3.38
CA ASP A 50 -23.52 3.14 2.62
C ASP A 50 -23.76 2.76 1.14
N GLU A 51 -24.84 3.25 0.54
CA GLU A 51 -25.14 3.02 -0.89
C GLU A 51 -23.99 3.47 -1.81
N GLN A 52 -23.26 4.48 -1.39
CA GLN A 52 -22.11 5.05 -2.13
C GLN A 52 -20.89 4.11 -2.12
N TYR A 53 -20.82 3.13 -1.22
CA TYR A 53 -19.68 2.22 -1.12
C TYR A 53 -19.39 1.47 -2.43
N SER A 54 -20.45 1.09 -3.16
CA SER A 54 -20.32 0.42 -4.45
C SER A 54 -19.79 1.33 -5.58
N GLN A 55 -19.72 2.64 -5.37
CA GLN A 55 -19.29 3.65 -6.34
C GLN A 55 -17.93 4.26 -6.00
N ILE A 56 -17.26 3.75 -4.95
CA ILE A 56 -15.94 4.22 -4.56
C ILE A 56 -14.96 4.04 -5.72
N HIS A 57 -14.16 5.09 -5.97
CA HIS A 57 -13.09 5.03 -6.95
C HIS A 57 -12.06 3.95 -6.59
N THR A 58 -11.71 3.14 -7.56
CA THR A 58 -10.72 2.08 -7.42
C THR A 58 -9.71 2.13 -8.56
N ILE A 59 -8.52 1.60 -8.32
CA ILE A 59 -7.50 1.49 -9.35
C ILE A 59 -7.96 0.46 -10.39
N ALA A 60 -8.06 0.90 -11.66
CA ALA A 60 -8.47 0.05 -12.77
C ALA A 60 -7.53 -1.15 -12.94
N ASN A 61 -8.04 -2.22 -13.53
CA ASN A 61 -7.23 -3.40 -13.81
C ASN A 61 -6.09 -3.06 -14.78
N PHE A 62 -4.87 -3.45 -14.41
CA PHE A 62 -3.68 -3.32 -15.23
C PHE A 62 -2.88 -4.62 -15.26
N SER A 63 -2.00 -4.72 -16.24
CA SER A 63 -1.05 -5.83 -16.36
C SER A 63 0.18 -5.32 -17.11
N PHE A 64 1.31 -5.23 -16.41
CA PHE A 64 2.58 -4.70 -16.90
C PHE A 64 3.74 -5.64 -16.55
N GLN A 65 4.88 -5.49 -17.21
CA GLN A 65 6.08 -6.25 -16.87
C GLN A 65 6.97 -5.46 -15.91
N ASN A 66 7.55 -6.16 -14.93
CA ASN A 66 8.53 -5.57 -14.05
C ASN A 66 9.97 -5.67 -14.59
N GLN A 67 10.96 -5.19 -13.85
CA GLN A 67 12.38 -5.23 -14.18
C GLN A 67 12.95 -6.65 -14.32
N SER A 68 12.26 -7.67 -13.86
CA SER A 68 12.64 -9.09 -14.02
C SER A 68 11.89 -9.79 -15.17
N GLY A 69 10.96 -9.07 -15.83
CA GLY A 69 10.09 -9.63 -16.87
C GLY A 69 8.83 -10.32 -16.34
N ASP A 70 8.62 -10.33 -15.01
CA ASP A 70 7.41 -10.89 -14.41
C ASP A 70 6.21 -9.99 -14.68
N VAL A 71 5.03 -10.59 -14.84
CA VAL A 71 3.78 -9.84 -14.99
C VAL A 71 3.23 -9.45 -13.62
N ILE A 72 3.07 -8.15 -13.42
CA ILE A 72 2.46 -7.56 -12.23
C ILE A 72 1.10 -6.97 -12.60
N ASN A 73 0.10 -7.29 -11.80
CA ASN A 73 -1.29 -6.86 -11.97
C ASN A 73 -1.96 -6.58 -10.62
N ASN A 74 -3.24 -6.25 -10.60
CA ASN A 74 -3.98 -5.97 -9.37
C ASN A 74 -3.98 -7.18 -8.40
N GLU A 75 -4.01 -8.42 -8.92
CA GLU A 75 -3.98 -9.63 -8.09
C GLU A 75 -2.63 -9.78 -7.38
N SER A 76 -1.53 -9.41 -8.05
CA SER A 76 -0.17 -9.42 -7.47
C SER A 76 -0.06 -8.49 -6.26
N LEU A 77 -0.90 -7.46 -6.20
CA LEU A 77 -0.91 -6.44 -5.15
C LEU A 77 -2.09 -6.59 -4.18
N ALA A 78 -2.93 -7.61 -4.35
CA ALA A 78 -4.10 -7.82 -3.50
C ALA A 78 -3.70 -7.99 -2.02
N GLY A 79 -4.37 -7.28 -1.12
CA GLY A 79 -4.08 -7.29 0.31
C GLY A 79 -2.78 -6.59 0.71
N LYS A 80 -2.13 -5.87 -0.20
CA LYS A 80 -0.93 -5.07 0.09
C LYS A 80 -1.26 -3.58 0.19
N ILE A 81 -0.51 -2.90 1.02
CA ILE A 81 -0.38 -1.44 0.98
C ILE A 81 0.77 -1.15 0.02
N TYR A 82 0.53 -0.37 -1.03
CA TYR A 82 1.63 -0.02 -1.92
C TYR A 82 1.72 1.47 -2.21
N VAL A 83 2.96 1.94 -2.33
CA VAL A 83 3.26 3.29 -2.80
C VAL A 83 3.40 3.23 -4.30
N ALA A 84 2.57 3.98 -5.02
CA ALA A 84 2.66 4.10 -6.47
C ALA A 84 3.31 5.44 -6.86
N ASP A 85 4.22 5.41 -7.85
CA ASP A 85 4.80 6.60 -8.44
C ASP A 85 4.99 6.45 -9.96
N PHE A 86 5.24 7.59 -10.60
CA PHE A 86 5.50 7.67 -12.04
C PHE A 86 6.87 8.29 -12.28
N PHE A 87 7.72 7.60 -13.04
CA PHE A 87 9.11 7.97 -13.24
C PHE A 87 9.58 7.66 -14.67
N PHE A 88 10.85 7.95 -14.98
CA PHE A 88 11.59 7.40 -16.12
C PHE A 88 13.09 7.43 -15.81
N THR A 89 13.82 6.43 -16.34
CA THR A 89 15.21 6.17 -15.93
C THR A 89 16.19 7.28 -16.28
N ILE A 90 15.93 8.01 -17.37
CA ILE A 90 16.79 9.10 -17.86
C ILE A 90 16.38 10.49 -17.36
N CYS A 91 15.53 10.57 -16.35
CA CYS A 91 15.08 11.85 -15.78
C CYS A 91 16.24 12.58 -15.07
N PRO A 92 16.60 13.80 -15.48
CA PRO A 92 17.74 14.51 -14.88
C PRO A 92 17.38 15.37 -13.66
N SER A 93 16.12 15.33 -13.21
CA SER A 93 15.58 16.30 -12.24
C SER A 93 15.04 15.61 -10.98
N ILE A 94 13.73 15.44 -10.88
CA ILE A 94 13.05 15.01 -9.65
C ILE A 94 13.17 13.50 -9.38
N CYS A 95 13.22 12.66 -10.43
CA CYS A 95 13.21 11.20 -10.26
C CYS A 95 14.37 10.68 -9.43
N PRO A 96 15.63 11.14 -9.56
CA PRO A 96 16.72 10.68 -8.69
C PRO A 96 16.44 10.93 -7.21
N LYS A 97 15.84 12.08 -6.87
CA LYS A 97 15.47 12.39 -5.47
C LYS A 97 14.31 11.52 -4.99
N MET A 98 13.33 11.29 -5.85
CA MET A 98 12.18 10.42 -5.55
C MET A 98 12.66 8.99 -5.32
N THR A 99 13.47 8.44 -6.23
CA THR A 99 14.08 7.11 -6.09
C THR A 99 14.86 6.98 -4.78
N SER A 100 15.72 7.94 -4.45
CA SER A 100 16.48 7.93 -3.19
C SER A 100 15.58 7.98 -1.93
N ASN A 101 14.40 8.60 -1.99
CA ASN A 101 13.45 8.54 -0.90
C ASN A 101 12.72 7.19 -0.82
N LEU A 102 12.38 6.60 -1.98
CA LEU A 102 11.76 5.27 -2.03
C LEU A 102 12.74 4.16 -1.59
N GLU A 103 14.05 4.30 -1.85
CA GLU A 103 15.09 3.43 -1.28
C GLU A 103 15.02 3.37 0.26
N LYS A 104 14.77 4.51 0.91
CA LYS A 104 14.58 4.56 2.38
C LYS A 104 13.31 3.84 2.81
N VAL A 105 12.21 4.01 2.05
CA VAL A 105 10.96 3.29 2.30
C VAL A 105 11.17 1.78 2.13
N GLN A 106 11.84 1.35 1.05
CA GLN A 106 12.22 -0.05 0.85
C GLN A 106 12.96 -0.62 2.06
N THR A 107 13.95 0.12 2.56
CA THR A 107 14.79 -0.29 3.71
C THR A 107 13.97 -0.37 4.99
N GLU A 108 13.14 0.63 5.28
CA GLU A 108 12.31 0.69 6.48
C GLU A 108 11.31 -0.46 6.55
N PHE A 109 10.69 -0.79 5.41
CA PHE A 109 9.68 -1.85 5.32
C PHE A 109 10.22 -3.16 4.72
N ALA A 110 11.55 -3.39 4.74
CA ALA A 110 12.15 -4.58 4.14
C ALA A 110 11.56 -5.90 4.64
N ASN A 111 11.23 -5.96 5.93
CA ASN A 111 10.67 -7.16 6.60
C ASN A 111 9.14 -7.16 6.69
N ASP A 112 8.45 -6.15 6.21
CA ASP A 112 6.99 -6.08 6.20
C ASP A 112 6.45 -6.48 4.83
N GLU A 113 6.02 -7.72 4.70
CA GLU A 113 5.48 -8.26 3.45
C GLU A 113 4.18 -7.58 2.99
N SER A 114 3.49 -6.86 3.87
CA SER A 114 2.26 -6.15 3.53
C SER A 114 2.50 -4.86 2.76
N VAL A 115 3.73 -4.32 2.75
CA VAL A 115 4.10 -3.06 2.09
C VAL A 115 4.92 -3.33 0.83
N MET A 116 4.52 -2.71 -0.28
CA MET A 116 5.18 -2.80 -1.60
C MET A 116 5.43 -1.41 -2.20
N LEU A 117 6.34 -1.33 -3.15
CA LEU A 117 6.59 -0.15 -3.98
C LEU A 117 6.33 -0.51 -5.46
N VAL A 118 5.69 0.39 -6.19
CA VAL A 118 5.31 0.18 -7.59
C VAL A 118 5.55 1.47 -8.37
N SER A 119 6.61 1.49 -9.17
CA SER A 119 6.96 2.64 -9.99
C SER A 119 6.63 2.37 -11.46
N HIS A 120 5.74 3.14 -12.04
CA HIS A 120 5.35 3.02 -13.45
C HIS A 120 6.22 3.95 -14.30
N THR A 121 6.92 3.41 -15.32
CA THR A 121 7.60 4.31 -16.26
C THR A 121 6.60 5.06 -17.13
N VAL A 122 6.84 6.34 -17.35
CA VAL A 122 6.11 7.16 -18.33
C VAL A 122 6.81 7.24 -19.70
N MET A 123 7.96 6.56 -19.84
CA MET A 123 8.71 6.46 -21.11
C MET A 123 8.99 4.99 -21.49
N PRO A 124 7.97 4.13 -21.63
CA PRO A 124 8.18 2.70 -21.87
C PRO A 124 8.91 2.39 -23.17
N TRP A 125 8.96 3.32 -24.13
CA TRP A 125 9.77 3.20 -25.35
C TRP A 125 11.28 3.37 -25.10
N VAL A 126 11.68 3.93 -23.95
CA VAL A 126 13.09 4.01 -23.47
C VAL A 126 13.32 2.92 -22.42
N ASP A 127 12.41 2.80 -21.47
CA ASP A 127 12.52 1.98 -20.28
C ASP A 127 12.04 0.55 -20.56
N SER A 128 12.80 -0.20 -21.37
CA SER A 128 12.55 -1.64 -21.54
C SER A 128 12.84 -2.42 -20.25
N VAL A 129 12.42 -3.66 -20.16
CA VAL A 129 12.70 -4.56 -19.02
C VAL A 129 14.20 -4.57 -18.68
N GLY A 130 15.08 -4.66 -19.70
CA GLY A 130 16.53 -4.66 -19.49
C GLY A 130 17.06 -3.33 -18.95
N VAL A 131 16.49 -2.19 -19.39
CA VAL A 131 16.86 -0.85 -18.87
C VAL A 131 16.40 -0.71 -17.42
N LEU A 132 15.18 -1.12 -17.11
CA LEU A 132 14.67 -1.13 -15.74
C LEU A 132 15.46 -2.04 -14.83
N LYS A 133 15.92 -3.20 -15.33
CA LYS A 133 16.80 -4.10 -14.58
C LYS A 133 18.13 -3.42 -14.22
N ALA A 134 18.78 -2.79 -15.21
CA ALA A 134 20.03 -2.06 -14.97
C ALA A 134 19.85 -0.90 -13.98
N TYR A 135 18.72 -0.19 -14.07
CA TYR A 135 18.35 0.86 -13.13
C TYR A 135 18.13 0.31 -11.71
N ALA A 136 17.43 -0.81 -11.60
CA ALA A 136 17.18 -1.48 -10.32
C ALA A 136 18.52 -1.91 -9.66
N ASP A 137 19.44 -2.50 -10.43
CA ASP A 137 20.75 -2.92 -9.94
C ASP A 137 21.58 -1.73 -9.45
N MET A 138 21.54 -0.60 -10.16
CA MET A 138 22.25 0.63 -9.78
C MET A 138 21.73 1.21 -8.46
N HIS A 139 20.44 1.11 -8.20
CA HIS A 139 19.78 1.69 -7.05
C HIS A 139 19.51 0.70 -5.90
N GLY A 140 19.97 -0.54 -6.00
CA GLY A 140 19.71 -1.56 -4.98
C GLY A 140 18.23 -1.88 -4.80
N ILE A 141 17.46 -1.81 -5.88
CA ILE A 141 16.02 -2.09 -5.87
C ILE A 141 15.79 -3.59 -5.85
N GLU A 142 15.14 -4.08 -4.80
CA GLU A 142 14.84 -5.49 -4.61
C GLU A 142 13.49 -5.85 -5.23
N ASN A 143 13.49 -6.82 -6.17
CA ASN A 143 12.28 -7.24 -6.88
C ASN A 143 11.17 -7.80 -5.98
N SER A 144 11.52 -8.31 -4.81
CA SER A 144 10.57 -8.79 -3.81
C SER A 144 9.79 -7.68 -3.11
N LYS A 145 10.27 -6.43 -3.18
CA LYS A 145 9.75 -5.28 -2.47
C LYS A 145 9.32 -4.14 -3.38
N TRP A 146 9.98 -3.97 -4.52
CA TRP A 146 9.78 -2.83 -5.40
C TRP A 146 9.76 -3.24 -6.87
N HIS A 147 8.63 -3.02 -7.53
CA HIS A 147 8.45 -3.30 -8.95
C HIS A 147 8.56 -2.01 -9.76
N LEU A 148 9.46 -2.02 -10.74
CA LEU A 148 9.56 -1.01 -11.79
C LEU A 148 8.80 -1.53 -13.00
N LEU A 149 7.70 -0.89 -13.37
CA LEU A 149 6.77 -1.41 -14.38
C LEU A 149 6.91 -0.70 -15.72
N THR A 150 6.93 -1.49 -16.79
CA THR A 150 6.90 -1.03 -18.18
C THR A 150 5.84 -1.79 -18.99
N GLY A 151 5.38 -1.20 -20.09
CA GLY A 151 4.36 -1.84 -20.92
C GLY A 151 3.82 -0.93 -22.01
N ASN A 152 2.55 -1.10 -22.36
CA ASN A 152 1.91 -0.26 -23.37
C ASN A 152 1.74 1.18 -22.87
N THR A 153 2.26 2.15 -23.63
CA THR A 153 2.26 3.58 -23.30
C THR A 153 0.86 4.12 -22.98
N GLU A 154 -0.10 3.84 -23.84
CA GLU A 154 -1.46 4.34 -23.70
C GLU A 154 -2.13 3.82 -22.44
N LYS A 155 -1.96 2.51 -22.13
CA LYS A 155 -2.48 1.91 -20.90
C LYS A 155 -1.85 2.48 -19.65
N ILE A 156 -0.53 2.76 -19.66
CA ILE A 156 0.17 3.38 -18.53
C ILE A 156 -0.38 4.80 -18.29
N TYR A 157 -0.53 5.59 -19.35
CA TYR A 157 -1.02 6.97 -19.25
C TYR A 157 -2.50 7.00 -18.84
N GLN A 158 -3.31 6.10 -19.36
CA GLN A 158 -4.71 5.98 -18.95
C GLN A 158 -4.80 5.63 -17.45
N LEU A 159 -3.99 4.67 -16.98
CA LEU A 159 -3.94 4.31 -15.57
C LEU A 159 -3.51 5.50 -14.70
N ALA A 160 -2.46 6.23 -15.10
CA ALA A 160 -1.97 7.40 -14.39
C ALA A 160 -3.04 8.48 -14.22
N ARG A 161 -3.76 8.80 -15.29
CA ARG A 161 -4.78 9.86 -15.30
C ARG A 161 -6.05 9.46 -14.59
N GLN A 162 -6.59 8.29 -14.94
CA GLN A 162 -7.95 7.91 -14.53
C GLN A 162 -7.98 7.19 -13.18
N SER A 163 -6.90 6.48 -12.83
CA SER A 163 -6.88 5.70 -11.58
C SER A 163 -6.06 6.35 -10.48
N TYR A 164 -4.93 6.97 -10.82
CA TYR A 164 -4.06 7.59 -9.82
C TYR A 164 -4.17 9.12 -9.77
N PHE A 165 -4.98 9.73 -10.63
CA PHE A 165 -5.13 11.17 -10.73
C PHE A 165 -3.79 11.93 -10.85
N ALA A 166 -2.78 11.27 -11.44
CA ALA A 166 -1.41 11.77 -11.48
C ALA A 166 -1.24 12.98 -12.42
N GLU A 167 -2.19 13.23 -13.31
CA GLU A 167 -2.21 14.36 -14.22
C GLU A 167 -3.62 14.92 -14.31
N LYS A 168 -3.77 16.22 -14.08
CA LYS A 168 -4.98 16.93 -14.48
C LYS A 168 -5.03 16.97 -15.99
N GLU A 169 -6.20 16.72 -16.59
CA GLU A 169 -6.44 17.03 -18.00
C GLU A 169 -6.21 18.54 -18.22
N ILE A 170 -4.98 18.91 -18.53
CA ILE A 170 -4.68 20.21 -19.12
C ILE A 170 -4.94 20.01 -20.60
N GLY A 171 -6.22 20.14 -21.01
CA GLY A 171 -6.72 20.41 -22.37
C GLY A 171 -5.75 20.28 -23.55
N LEU A 172 -5.08 19.12 -23.68
CA LEU A 172 -4.25 18.80 -24.84
C LEU A 172 -5.05 18.07 -25.94
N ASP A 173 -6.36 18.03 -25.80
CA ASP A 173 -7.27 17.60 -26.86
C ASP A 173 -7.53 18.77 -27.81
N LYS A 174 -6.46 19.17 -28.55
CA LYS A 174 -6.58 20.01 -29.74
C LYS A 174 -5.60 19.52 -30.80
#